data_152a3bb8e40ff68a7242d775f320c574
#
_entry.id   152a3bb8e40ff68a7242d775f320c574
#
_cell.length_a   1.000
_cell.length_b   1.000
_cell.length_c   1.000
_cell.angle_alpha   90.00
_cell.angle_beta   90.00
_cell.angle_gamma   90.00
#
_symmetry.space_group_name_H-M   'P 1'
#
loop_
_entity.id
_entity.type
_entity.pdbx_description
1 polymer ?
#
loop_
_entity_poly.entity_id
_entity_poly.type
_entity_poly.pdbx_seq_one_letter_code
_entity_poly.pdbx_strand_id
1 'polypeptide(L)'
;MKMVMAIIKPFKLEEVRDALSEKGVQGLTVTEVKGYGRQKGHTELYRGAEYIVDFLPKVKIEIVVSDEDLDKAVESIQNAAKTGRIGDGKIFVTNLEQVVRIRTGEDGEKAL
;
A
#
# COMPACT_ATOMS: atom_id res chain seq x y z
N MET A 1 9.55 2.69 15.51
CA MET A 1 9.38 2.93 14.07
C MET A 1 8.72 1.74 13.41
N LYS A 2 7.82 2.00 12.50
CA LYS A 2 7.05 0.95 11.82
C LYS A 2 7.12 1.13 10.32
N MET A 3 7.25 0.01 9.62
CA MET A 3 7.00 -0.06 8.19
C MET A 3 5.53 -0.45 8.00
N VAL A 4 4.79 0.36 7.29
CA VAL A 4 3.42 0.04 6.89
C VAL A 4 3.44 -0.24 5.39
N MET A 5 3.05 -1.44 5.03
CA MET A 5 2.92 -1.86 3.65
C MET A 5 1.46 -2.16 3.37
N ALA A 6 0.94 -1.67 2.26
CA ALA A 6 -0.43 -1.97 1.86
C ALA A 6 -0.48 -2.39 0.40
N ILE A 7 -1.28 -3.40 0.14
CA ILE A 7 -1.61 -3.83 -1.22
C ILE A 7 -3.04 -3.35 -1.49
N ILE A 8 -3.20 -2.49 -2.47
CA ILE A 8 -4.47 -1.81 -2.75
C ILE A 8 -4.85 -1.92 -4.23
N LYS A 9 -6.10 -1.61 -4.53
CA LYS A 9 -6.54 -1.47 -5.92
C LYS A 9 -5.84 -0.26 -6.55
N PRO A 10 -5.38 -0.37 -7.81
CA PRO A 10 -4.60 0.71 -8.43
C PRO A 10 -5.29 2.08 -8.45
N PHE A 11 -6.60 2.11 -8.71
CA PHE A 11 -7.34 3.37 -8.81
C PHE A 11 -7.52 4.09 -7.47
N LYS A 12 -7.14 3.44 -6.36
CA LYS A 12 -7.20 4.05 -5.02
C LYS A 12 -5.91 4.74 -4.61
N LEU A 13 -4.85 4.66 -5.40
CA LEU A 13 -3.55 5.18 -5.03
C LEU A 13 -3.58 6.67 -4.68
N GLU A 14 -4.21 7.49 -5.52
CA GLU A 14 -4.24 8.94 -5.27
C GLU A 14 -5.00 9.30 -4.01
N GLU A 15 -6.14 8.65 -3.76
CA GLU A 15 -6.91 8.87 -2.54
C GLU A 15 -6.11 8.50 -1.28
N VAL A 16 -5.38 7.39 -1.33
CA VAL A 16 -4.53 6.96 -0.22
C VAL A 16 -3.39 7.94 0.00
N ARG A 17 -2.72 8.37 -1.08
CA ARG A 17 -1.64 9.35 -0.99
C ARG A 17 -2.14 10.65 -0.34
N ASP A 18 -3.28 11.14 -0.79
CA ASP A 18 -3.85 12.39 -0.28
C ASP A 18 -4.24 12.25 1.21
N ALA A 19 -4.84 11.14 1.59
CA ALA A 19 -5.21 10.88 2.98
C ALA A 19 -3.99 10.83 3.90
N LEU A 20 -2.92 10.20 3.46
CA LEU A 20 -1.67 10.13 4.22
C LEU A 20 -1.00 11.50 4.32
N SER A 21 -1.00 12.27 3.24
CA SER A 21 -0.45 13.63 3.22
C SER A 21 -1.16 14.53 4.21
N GLU A 22 -2.47 14.44 4.31
CA GLU A 22 -3.26 15.20 5.29
C GLU A 22 -2.86 14.89 6.74
N LYS A 23 -2.35 13.70 7.00
CA LYS A 23 -1.88 13.29 8.33
C LYS A 23 -0.39 13.54 8.56
N GLY A 24 0.26 14.24 7.63
CA GLY A 24 1.67 14.58 7.76
C GLY A 24 2.65 13.51 7.27
N VAL A 25 2.17 12.44 6.66
CA VAL A 25 3.01 11.41 6.06
C VAL A 25 3.36 11.84 4.64
N GLN A 26 4.61 12.18 4.40
CA GLN A 26 5.05 12.73 3.11
C GLN A 26 5.83 11.76 2.24
N GLY A 27 6.54 10.82 2.85
CA GLY A 27 7.31 9.82 2.12
C GLY A 27 6.48 8.59 1.79
N LEU A 28 6.45 8.21 0.52
CA LEU A 28 5.65 7.09 0.04
C LEU A 28 6.39 6.41 -1.10
N THR A 29 6.60 5.10 -1.00
CA THR A 29 7.16 4.31 -2.08
C THR A 29 6.05 3.47 -2.71
N VAL A 30 5.99 3.48 -4.03
CA VAL A 30 4.95 2.80 -4.80
C VAL A 30 5.59 1.77 -5.72
N THR A 31 5.05 0.56 -5.71
CA THR A 31 5.47 -0.50 -6.60
C THR A 31 4.24 -1.11 -7.27
N GLU A 32 4.28 -1.23 -8.58
CA GLU A 32 3.24 -1.97 -9.31
C GLU A 32 3.47 -3.45 -9.11
N VAL A 33 2.42 -4.15 -8.69
CA VAL A 33 2.48 -5.58 -8.40
C VAL A 33 1.28 -6.28 -8.99
N LYS A 34 1.29 -7.61 -8.97
CA LYS A 34 0.16 -8.43 -9.36
C LYS A 34 -0.25 -9.28 -8.18
N GLY A 35 -1.55 -9.37 -7.94
CA GLY A 35 -2.08 -10.14 -6.84
C GLY A 35 -2.93 -11.30 -7.31
N TYR A 36 -2.87 -12.38 -6.55
CA TYR A 36 -3.78 -13.51 -6.67
C TYR A 36 -4.39 -13.76 -5.29
N GLY A 37 -5.70 -13.74 -5.22
CA GLY A 37 -6.38 -13.89 -3.94
C GLY A 37 -7.84 -14.30 -4.13
N ARG A 38 -8.68 -13.93 -3.17
CA ARG A 38 -10.11 -14.27 -3.23
C ARG A 38 -10.82 -13.76 -4.47
N GLN A 39 -10.34 -12.68 -5.04
CA GLN A 39 -10.87 -12.10 -6.26
C GLN A 39 -10.68 -13.05 -7.45
N LYS A 40 -9.61 -13.85 -7.44
CA LYS A 40 -9.25 -14.91 -8.42
C LYS A 40 -9.16 -14.47 -9.87
N GLY A 41 -9.15 -13.19 -10.15
CA GLY A 41 -9.20 -12.72 -11.51
C GLY A 41 -10.60 -12.81 -12.12
N HIS A 42 -10.66 -12.81 -13.42
CA HIS A 42 -11.92 -12.84 -14.17
C HIS A 42 -11.68 -13.54 -15.52
N THR A 43 -12.78 -13.92 -16.18
CA THR A 43 -12.71 -14.55 -17.49
C THR A 43 -12.72 -13.47 -18.57
N GLU A 44 -11.80 -13.57 -19.51
CA GLU A 44 -11.73 -12.70 -20.68
C GLU A 44 -11.84 -13.51 -21.96
N LEU A 45 -12.39 -12.89 -23.01
CA LEU A 45 -12.43 -13.50 -24.35
C LEU A 45 -11.28 -12.96 -25.21
N TYR A 46 -10.55 -13.87 -25.82
CA TYR A 46 -9.49 -13.52 -26.76
C TYR A 46 -9.55 -14.49 -27.94
N ARG A 47 -9.76 -13.95 -29.16
CA ARG A 47 -9.89 -14.74 -30.39
C ARG A 47 -10.92 -15.85 -30.29
N GLY A 48 -12.04 -15.59 -29.60
CA GLY A 48 -13.12 -16.55 -29.44
C GLY A 48 -12.89 -17.63 -28.37
N ALA A 49 -11.77 -17.59 -27.66
CA ALA A 49 -11.48 -18.47 -26.53
C ALA A 49 -11.56 -17.72 -25.20
N GLU A 50 -12.06 -18.40 -24.16
CA GLU A 50 -12.09 -17.85 -22.82
C GLU A 50 -10.77 -18.09 -22.12
N TYR A 51 -10.25 -17.03 -21.44
CA TYR A 51 -9.08 -17.11 -20.59
C TYR A 51 -9.45 -16.69 -19.19
N ILE A 52 -8.95 -17.40 -18.20
CA ILE A 52 -9.07 -17.02 -16.80
C ILE A 52 -7.85 -16.16 -16.46
N VAL A 53 -8.11 -14.95 -16.00
CA VAL A 53 -7.06 -14.05 -15.53
C VAL A 53 -6.83 -14.33 -14.06
N ASP A 54 -5.75 -15.06 -13.74
CA ASP A 54 -5.45 -15.47 -12.37
C ASP A 54 -4.83 -14.35 -11.54
N PHE A 55 -4.05 -13.48 -12.17
CA PHE A 55 -3.38 -12.38 -11.50
C PHE A 55 -3.96 -11.04 -11.94
N LEU A 56 -4.22 -10.17 -10.97
CA LEU A 56 -4.76 -8.85 -11.21
C LEU A 56 -3.77 -7.78 -10.81
N PRO A 57 -3.76 -6.65 -11.54
CA PRO A 57 -2.94 -5.51 -11.14
C PRO A 57 -3.31 -5.02 -9.75
N LYS A 58 -2.30 -4.75 -8.95
CA LYS A 58 -2.39 -4.13 -7.63
C LYS A 58 -1.26 -3.12 -7.49
N VAL A 59 -1.34 -2.32 -6.46
CA VAL A 59 -0.28 -1.39 -6.10
C VAL A 59 0.14 -1.68 -4.67
N LYS A 60 1.45 -1.79 -4.48
CA LYS A 60 2.04 -1.88 -3.15
C LYS A 60 2.54 -0.50 -2.76
N ILE A 61 2.09 -0.02 -1.63
CA ILE A 61 2.63 1.20 -1.02
C ILE A 61 3.40 0.84 0.23
N GLU A 62 4.47 1.58 0.48
CA GLU A 62 5.29 1.42 1.67
C GLU A 62 5.56 2.78 2.26
N ILE A 63 5.33 2.91 3.57
CA ILE A 63 5.65 4.11 4.34
C ILE A 63 6.33 3.70 5.63
N VAL A 64 7.10 4.62 6.19
CA VAL A 64 7.71 4.45 7.51
C VAL A 64 7.17 5.56 8.40
N VAL A 65 6.70 5.17 9.56
CA VAL A 65 6.11 6.10 10.53
C VAL A 65 6.68 5.84 11.93
N SER A 66 6.60 6.86 12.79
CA SER A 66 6.85 6.66 14.20
C SER A 66 5.74 5.81 14.83
N ASP A 67 6.02 5.22 15.97
CA ASP A 67 5.01 4.44 16.69
C ASP A 67 3.77 5.27 17.02
N GLU A 68 3.95 6.55 17.32
CA GLU A 68 2.85 7.46 17.64
C GLU A 68 1.92 7.70 16.45
N ASP A 69 2.45 7.67 15.24
CA ASP A 69 1.67 7.96 14.03
C ASP A 69 1.07 6.71 13.39
N LEU A 70 1.38 5.54 13.92
CA LEU A 70 0.97 4.27 13.30
C LEU A 70 -0.54 4.15 13.11
N ASP A 71 -1.31 4.35 14.17
CA ASP A 71 -2.75 4.11 14.13
C ASP A 71 -3.43 5.06 13.14
N LYS A 72 -3.05 6.33 13.13
CA LYS A 72 -3.64 7.28 12.17
C LYS A 72 -3.27 6.97 10.74
N ALA A 73 -2.04 6.48 10.51
CA ALA A 73 -1.61 6.08 9.17
C ALA A 73 -2.40 4.87 8.67
N VAL A 74 -2.53 3.85 9.48
CA VAL A 74 -3.30 2.63 9.14
C VAL A 74 -4.76 2.98 8.88
N GLU A 75 -5.37 3.77 9.74
CA GLU A 75 -6.76 4.19 9.57
C GLU A 75 -6.95 5.00 8.28
N SER A 76 -6.03 5.90 7.97
CA SER A 76 -6.10 6.71 6.75
C SER A 76 -6.04 5.83 5.50
N ILE A 77 -5.14 4.85 5.48
CA ILE A 77 -5.03 3.91 4.35
C ILE A 77 -6.32 3.09 4.23
N GLN A 78 -6.79 2.52 5.34
CA GLN A 78 -7.98 1.68 5.33
C GLN A 78 -9.20 2.43 4.80
N ASN A 79 -9.44 3.62 5.31
CA ASN A 79 -10.61 4.40 4.90
C ASN A 79 -10.52 4.83 3.43
N ALA A 80 -9.35 5.26 2.98
CA ALA A 80 -9.16 5.73 1.61
C ALA A 80 -9.18 4.59 0.59
N ALA A 81 -8.65 3.42 0.94
CA ALA A 81 -8.53 2.29 0.02
C ALA A 81 -9.79 1.43 -0.05
N LYS A 82 -10.66 1.53 0.93
CA LYS A 82 -11.83 0.64 1.04
C LYS A 82 -12.87 0.91 -0.04
N THR A 83 -13.31 -0.13 -0.73
CA THR A 83 -14.50 -0.10 -1.59
C THR A 83 -15.64 -0.92 -1.00
N GLY A 84 -15.35 -1.82 -0.06
CA GLY A 84 -16.31 -2.76 0.50
C GLY A 84 -16.47 -4.03 -0.32
N ARG A 85 -15.67 -4.18 -1.38
CA ARG A 85 -15.73 -5.34 -2.28
C ARG A 85 -14.48 -6.21 -2.11
N ILE A 86 -14.59 -7.46 -2.52
CA ILE A 86 -13.46 -8.39 -2.56
C ILE A 86 -12.35 -7.78 -3.41
N GLY A 87 -11.11 -7.93 -2.97
CA GLY A 87 -9.96 -7.40 -3.66
C GLY A 87 -9.45 -6.06 -3.15
N ASP A 88 -10.03 -5.53 -2.09
CA ASP A 88 -9.59 -4.26 -1.49
C ASP A 88 -8.15 -4.31 -0.98
N GLY A 89 -7.64 -5.49 -0.67
CA GLY A 89 -6.27 -5.66 -0.23
C GLY A 89 -6.09 -5.75 1.27
N LYS A 90 -4.85 -5.60 1.70
CA LYS A 90 -4.47 -5.74 3.11
C LYS A 90 -3.40 -4.74 3.47
N ILE A 91 -3.33 -4.44 4.75
CA ILE A 91 -2.29 -3.61 5.35
C ILE A 91 -1.44 -4.50 6.26
N PHE A 92 -0.12 -4.38 6.11
CA PHE A 92 0.86 -5.12 6.90
C PHE A 92 1.72 -4.14 7.69
N VAL A 93 1.96 -4.44 8.94
CA VAL A 93 2.79 -3.58 9.81
C VAL A 93 3.92 -4.42 10.39
N THR A 94 5.14 -3.93 10.25
CA THR A 94 6.32 -4.56 10.83
C THR A 94 7.13 -3.56 11.63
N ASN A 95 7.87 -4.05 12.63
CA ASN A 95 8.82 -3.23 13.35
C ASN A 95 10.06 -3.02 12.49
N LEU A 96 10.57 -1.79 12.49
CA LEU A 96 11.85 -1.48 11.86
C LEU A 96 12.91 -1.33 12.94
N GLU A 97 14.03 -2.03 12.76
CA GLU A 97 15.16 -1.94 13.65
C GLU A 97 15.96 -0.67 13.41
N GLN A 98 16.07 -0.25 12.16
CA GLN A 98 16.91 0.89 11.79
C GLN A 98 16.38 1.56 10.52
N VAL A 99 16.48 2.88 10.49
CA VAL A 99 16.23 3.70 9.29
C VAL A 99 17.39 4.68 9.20
N VAL A 100 18.01 4.78 8.03
CA VAL A 100 19.12 5.71 7.77
C VAL A 100 18.78 6.52 6.53
N ARG A 101 18.86 7.84 6.64
CA ARG A 101 18.72 8.72 5.49
C ARG A 101 20.04 8.77 4.73
N ILE A 102 20.01 8.35 3.47
CA ILE A 102 21.24 8.22 2.68
C ILE A 102 21.99 9.54 2.56
N ARG A 103 21.28 10.62 2.26
CA ARG A 103 21.92 11.91 2.01
C ARG A 103 22.63 12.48 3.23
N THR A 104 22.05 12.36 4.41
CA THR A 104 22.53 13.02 5.62
C THR A 104 23.21 12.09 6.62
N GLY A 105 22.97 10.78 6.51
CA GLY A 105 23.41 9.81 7.52
C GLY A 105 22.61 9.85 8.81
N GLU A 106 21.56 10.66 8.88
CA GLU A 106 20.68 10.67 10.05
C GLU A 106 20.00 9.33 10.21
N ASP A 107 19.82 8.89 11.44
CA ASP A 107 19.19 7.61 11.72
C ASP A 107 18.02 7.75 12.71
N GLY A 108 17.28 6.65 12.87
CA GLY A 108 16.13 6.59 13.76
C GLY A 108 15.02 7.54 13.30
N GLU A 109 14.28 8.08 14.24
CA GLU A 109 13.14 8.97 13.95
C GLU A 109 13.54 10.23 13.19
N LYS A 110 14.78 10.69 13.33
CA LYS A 110 15.30 11.83 12.59
C LYS A 110 15.39 11.56 11.08
N ALA A 111 15.42 10.30 10.69
CA ALA A 111 15.49 9.90 9.29
C ALA A 111 14.11 9.79 8.60
N LEU A 112 13.06 9.94 9.37
CA LEU A 112 11.68 9.83 8.85
C LEU A 112 11.22 11.07 8.13
#